data_52923d0c035c7e496ba6e468d17e447b
#
_entry.id   52923d0c035c7e496ba6e468d17e447b
#
_cell.length_a   1.000
_cell.length_b   1.000
_cell.length_c   1.000
_cell.angle_alpha   90.00
_cell.angle_beta   90.00
_cell.angle_gamma   90.00
#
_symmetry.space_group_name_H-M   'P 1'
#
loop_
_entity.id
_entity.type
_entity.pdbx_description
1 polymer ?
#
loop_
_entity_poly.entity_id
_entity_poly.type
_entity_poly.pdbx_seq_one_letter_code
_entity_poly.pdbx_strand_id
1 'polypeptide(L)'
;MDKRLKVVVITQEDVFFIPKNIKLLSEVCDLVEIVNLKHKSSLENKVSDFVKWFGIIQVAKLGFKVIKQKIKSIIDRLFLYKIFKGECSVKDVASFLSVPYLEIKNVNSKYFIKKHLKEISPDLVVSYSAPQVFKEEVLSIPRLGAINVHGSYLPDYRGCLPSFW
;
A
#
# COMPACT_ATOMS: atom_id res chain seq x y z
N MET A 1 -3.92 -29.54 -7.87
CA MET A 1 -4.12 -28.06 -7.83
C MET A 1 -3.00 -27.48 -7.00
N ASP A 2 -2.11 -26.72 -7.60
CA ASP A 2 -1.06 -26.03 -6.84
C ASP A 2 -1.70 -25.06 -5.83
N LYS A 3 -1.32 -25.20 -4.58
CA LYS A 3 -1.82 -24.35 -3.49
C LYS A 3 -1.31 -22.92 -3.73
N ARG A 4 -2.23 -21.96 -3.92
CA ARG A 4 -1.86 -20.56 -4.06
C ARG A 4 -1.10 -20.09 -2.82
N LEU A 5 -0.08 -19.24 -3.01
CA LEU A 5 0.70 -18.67 -1.92
C LEU A 5 -0.16 -17.73 -1.07
N LYS A 6 -0.08 -17.89 0.25
CA LYS A 6 -0.67 -16.94 1.21
C LYS A 6 0.19 -15.68 1.28
N VAL A 7 -0.38 -14.55 0.85
CA VAL A 7 0.35 -13.27 0.78
C VAL A 7 -0.26 -12.23 1.71
N VAL A 8 0.60 -11.56 2.47
CA VAL A 8 0.27 -10.33 3.19
C VAL A 8 0.86 -9.16 2.43
N VAL A 9 0.04 -8.17 2.10
CA VAL A 9 0.51 -6.90 1.51
C VAL A 9 0.70 -5.87 2.61
N ILE A 10 1.88 -5.22 2.63
CA ILE A 10 2.17 -4.10 3.53
C ILE A 10 2.45 -2.86 2.69
N THR A 11 1.67 -1.81 2.90
CA THR A 11 1.67 -0.62 2.05
C THR A 11 1.37 0.65 2.83
N GLN A 12 1.33 1.79 2.14
CA GLN A 12 0.72 3.03 2.61
C GLN A 12 -0.50 3.38 1.76
N GLU A 13 -1.33 4.32 2.22
CA GLU A 13 -2.47 4.77 1.44
C GLU A 13 -2.03 5.43 0.12
N ASP A 14 -2.61 4.97 -0.96
CA ASP A 14 -2.41 5.47 -2.32
C ASP A 14 -3.72 5.40 -3.09
N VAL A 15 -3.96 6.40 -3.91
CA VAL A 15 -5.21 6.53 -4.70
C VAL A 15 -4.98 6.34 -6.20
N PHE A 16 -3.75 6.04 -6.65
CA PHE A 16 -3.41 6.03 -8.06
C PHE A 16 -2.98 4.65 -8.59
N PHE A 17 -2.00 4.02 -7.95
CA PHE A 17 -1.32 2.84 -8.50
C PHE A 17 -1.48 1.59 -7.62
N ILE A 18 -1.33 1.74 -6.31
CA ILE A 18 -1.28 0.60 -5.38
C ILE A 18 -2.58 -0.21 -5.38
N PRO A 19 -3.80 0.40 -5.40
CA PRO A 19 -5.03 -0.38 -5.43
C PRO A 19 -5.12 -1.32 -6.64
N LYS A 20 -4.72 -0.86 -7.83
CA LYS A 20 -4.68 -1.68 -9.04
C LYS A 20 -3.67 -2.82 -8.95
N ASN A 21 -2.47 -2.54 -8.41
CA ASN A 21 -1.43 -3.55 -8.25
C ASN A 21 -1.84 -4.62 -7.24
N ILE A 22 -2.50 -4.26 -6.14
CA ILE A 22 -3.05 -5.20 -5.17
C ILE A 22 -4.09 -6.11 -5.83
N LYS A 23 -4.97 -5.54 -6.66
CA LYS A 23 -5.97 -6.30 -7.39
C LYS A 23 -5.35 -7.30 -8.35
N LEU A 24 -4.36 -6.90 -9.15
CA LEU A 24 -3.62 -7.81 -10.03
C LEU A 24 -2.91 -8.92 -9.23
N LEU A 25 -2.31 -8.58 -8.08
CA LEU A 25 -1.68 -9.57 -7.22
C LEU A 25 -2.68 -10.61 -6.72
N SER A 26 -3.91 -10.22 -6.38
CA SER A 26 -4.96 -11.12 -5.91
C SER A 26 -5.40 -12.16 -6.96
N GLU A 27 -5.13 -11.93 -8.24
CA GLU A 27 -5.44 -12.87 -9.32
C GLU A 27 -4.51 -14.09 -9.31
N VAL A 28 -3.27 -13.92 -8.80
CA VAL A 28 -2.22 -14.95 -8.85
C VAL A 28 -1.89 -15.57 -7.49
N CYS A 29 -2.33 -14.97 -6.37
CA CYS A 29 -2.08 -15.47 -5.02
C CYS A 29 -3.34 -15.44 -4.15
N ASP A 30 -3.24 -16.03 -2.94
CA ASP A 30 -4.24 -15.93 -1.89
C ASP A 30 -3.87 -14.75 -0.97
N LEU A 31 -4.53 -13.61 -1.22
CA LEU A 31 -4.29 -12.38 -0.46
C LEU A 31 -5.04 -12.44 0.86
N VAL A 32 -4.33 -12.66 1.96
CA VAL A 32 -4.94 -12.94 3.27
C VAL A 32 -5.10 -11.72 4.16
N GLU A 33 -4.28 -10.68 3.98
CA GLU A 33 -4.41 -9.39 4.70
C GLU A 33 -3.74 -8.26 3.93
N ILE A 34 -4.33 -7.07 4.01
CA ILE A 34 -3.74 -5.81 3.53
C ILE A 34 -3.47 -4.91 4.75
N VAL A 35 -2.21 -4.57 4.97
CA VAL A 35 -1.74 -3.74 6.08
C VAL A 35 -1.36 -2.36 5.58
N ASN A 36 -2.07 -1.34 6.05
CA ASN A 36 -1.81 0.06 5.73
C ASN A 36 -1.01 0.74 6.84
N LEU A 37 0.19 1.22 6.49
CA LEU A 37 1.06 1.96 7.40
C LEU A 37 0.70 3.44 7.42
N LYS A 38 0.18 3.92 8.56
CA LYS A 38 -0.10 5.35 8.75
C LYS A 38 1.18 6.15 8.88
N HIS A 39 1.38 7.09 7.97
CA HIS A 39 2.52 8.02 8.04
C HIS A 39 2.25 9.14 9.04
N LYS A 40 3.26 9.47 9.88
CA LYS A 40 3.16 10.51 10.93
C LYS A 40 3.36 11.96 10.42
N SER A 41 3.72 12.19 9.16
CA SER A 41 4.02 13.55 8.70
C SER A 41 2.78 14.42 8.62
N SER A 42 2.86 15.66 9.10
CA SER A 42 1.81 16.66 8.90
C SER A 42 1.61 16.92 7.41
N LEU A 43 0.37 17.07 6.99
CA LEU A 43 0.02 17.34 5.59
C LEU A 43 0.65 18.65 5.09
N GLU A 44 0.75 19.64 5.99
CA GLU A 44 1.31 20.96 5.72
C GLU A 44 2.78 20.90 5.28
N ASN A 45 3.61 20.14 5.98
CA ASN A 45 5.02 20.01 5.62
C ASN A 45 5.18 19.32 4.25
N LYS A 46 4.37 18.32 3.95
CA LYS A 46 4.39 17.64 2.65
C LYS A 46 3.99 18.57 1.51
N VAL A 47 2.93 19.35 1.66
CA VAL A 47 2.47 20.28 0.61
C VAL A 47 3.52 21.35 0.34
N SER A 48 4.14 21.92 1.39
CA SER A 48 5.22 22.91 1.25
C SER A 48 6.41 22.34 0.46
N ASP A 49 6.83 21.12 0.78
CA ASP A 49 7.95 20.48 0.09
C ASP A 49 7.60 20.16 -1.37
N PHE A 50 6.41 19.66 -1.63
CA PHE A 50 5.93 19.42 -3.00
C PHE A 50 5.85 20.69 -3.83
N VAL A 51 5.41 21.83 -3.24
CA VAL A 51 5.38 23.12 -3.94
C VAL A 51 6.79 23.58 -4.28
N LYS A 52 7.77 23.40 -3.37
CA LYS A 52 9.18 23.74 -3.63
C LYS A 52 9.77 22.89 -4.78
N TRP A 53 9.43 21.61 -4.84
CA TRP A 53 10.02 20.69 -5.84
C TRP A 53 9.33 20.75 -7.21
N PHE A 54 8.01 20.91 -7.23
CA PHE A 54 7.20 20.76 -8.46
C PHE A 54 6.52 22.05 -8.91
N GLY A 55 6.52 23.08 -8.07
CA GLY A 55 5.78 24.32 -8.31
C GLY A 55 4.28 24.20 -8.01
N ILE A 56 3.67 25.35 -7.73
CA ILE A 56 2.29 25.45 -7.27
C ILE A 56 1.26 24.88 -8.27
N ILE A 57 1.48 25.07 -9.55
CA ILE A 57 0.56 24.62 -10.61
C ILE A 57 0.48 23.09 -10.64
N GLN A 58 1.62 22.40 -10.55
CA GLN A 58 1.65 20.94 -10.57
C GLN A 58 1.03 20.35 -9.29
N VAL A 59 1.29 20.98 -8.14
CA VAL A 59 0.68 20.58 -6.87
C VAL A 59 -0.83 20.78 -6.89
N ALA A 60 -1.33 21.87 -7.46
CA ALA A 60 -2.76 22.09 -7.63
C ALA A 60 -3.41 21.04 -8.55
N LYS A 61 -2.76 20.71 -9.69
CA LYS A 61 -3.21 19.63 -10.60
C LYS A 61 -3.25 18.27 -9.88
N LEU A 62 -2.23 17.96 -9.06
CA LEU A 62 -2.20 16.73 -8.26
C LEU A 62 -3.33 16.72 -7.23
N GLY A 63 -3.53 17.82 -6.51
CA GLY A 63 -4.62 17.99 -5.57
C GLY A 63 -5.99 17.73 -6.19
N PHE A 64 -6.23 18.29 -7.38
CA PHE A 64 -7.47 18.03 -8.13
C PHE A 64 -7.63 16.54 -8.50
N LYS A 65 -6.56 15.87 -8.93
CA LYS A 65 -6.59 14.42 -9.20
C LYS A 65 -6.95 13.63 -7.95
N VAL A 66 -6.38 13.98 -6.78
CA VAL A 66 -6.68 13.33 -5.50
C VAL A 66 -8.15 13.52 -5.11
N ILE A 67 -8.68 14.74 -5.25
CA ILE A 67 -10.09 15.04 -4.99
C ILE A 67 -11.00 14.20 -5.90
N LYS A 68 -10.69 14.15 -7.19
CA LYS A 68 -11.43 13.33 -8.17
C LYS A 68 -11.44 11.86 -7.77
N GLN A 69 -10.31 11.31 -7.30
CA GLN A 69 -10.25 9.92 -6.85
C GLN A 69 -11.06 9.68 -5.56
N LYS A 70 -11.06 10.64 -4.63
CA LYS A 70 -11.91 10.55 -3.43
C LYS A 70 -13.41 10.55 -3.78
N ILE A 71 -13.83 11.39 -4.73
CA ILE A 71 -15.20 11.39 -5.23
C ILE A 71 -15.56 10.05 -5.86
N LYS A 72 -14.67 9.50 -6.71
CA LYS A 72 -14.85 8.16 -7.29
C LYS A 72 -14.98 7.07 -6.24
N SER A 73 -14.16 7.13 -5.18
CA SER A 73 -14.22 6.20 -4.05
C SER A 73 -15.60 6.24 -3.37
N ILE A 74 -16.13 7.42 -3.11
CA ILE A 74 -17.47 7.57 -2.52
C ILE A 74 -18.54 6.95 -3.43
N ILE A 75 -18.50 7.26 -4.72
CA ILE A 75 -19.43 6.72 -5.71
C ILE A 75 -19.33 5.19 -5.76
N ASP A 76 -18.12 4.65 -5.82
CA ASP A 76 -17.89 3.20 -5.91
C ASP A 76 -18.47 2.46 -4.70
N ARG A 77 -18.29 3.01 -3.48
CA ARG A 77 -18.89 2.48 -2.25
C ARG A 77 -20.41 2.50 -2.29
N LEU A 78 -21.01 3.59 -2.75
CA LEU A 78 -22.48 3.70 -2.90
C LEU A 78 -23.04 2.66 -3.86
N PHE A 79 -22.31 2.29 -4.89
CA PHE A 79 -22.67 1.27 -5.87
C PHE A 79 -22.04 -0.11 -5.59
N LEU A 80 -21.67 -0.39 -4.33
CA LEU A 80 -21.12 -1.67 -3.89
C LEU A 80 -19.92 -2.14 -4.74
N TYR A 81 -19.03 -1.20 -5.05
CA TYR A 81 -17.80 -1.39 -5.86
C TYR A 81 -18.03 -1.92 -7.28
N LYS A 82 -19.22 -1.69 -7.87
CA LYS A 82 -19.54 -2.15 -9.23
C LYS A 82 -18.97 -1.23 -10.32
N ILE A 83 -18.69 0.05 -10.03
CA ILE A 83 -18.26 1.03 -11.02
C ILE A 83 -16.74 1.03 -11.19
N PHE A 84 -16.00 1.26 -10.12
CA PHE A 84 -14.53 1.36 -10.16
C PHE A 84 -13.82 0.15 -9.54
N LYS A 85 -14.58 -0.88 -9.11
CA LYS A 85 -14.09 -2.18 -8.63
C LYS A 85 -13.00 -2.06 -7.55
N GLY A 86 -13.17 -1.11 -6.63
CA GLY A 86 -12.25 -0.86 -5.52
C GLY A 86 -10.93 -0.15 -5.89
N GLU A 87 -10.74 0.29 -7.13
CA GLU A 87 -9.45 0.85 -7.60
C GLU A 87 -9.20 2.30 -7.17
N CYS A 88 -9.98 2.85 -6.23
CA CYS A 88 -9.89 4.25 -5.83
C CYS A 88 -9.04 4.50 -4.58
N SER A 89 -8.86 3.51 -3.72
CA SER A 89 -8.00 3.56 -2.52
C SER A 89 -7.60 2.16 -2.07
N VAL A 90 -6.56 2.06 -1.22
CA VAL A 90 -6.14 0.76 -0.64
C VAL A 90 -7.26 0.14 0.19
N LYS A 91 -8.01 0.97 0.93
CA LYS A 91 -9.17 0.49 1.69
C LYS A 91 -10.30 -0.01 0.80
N ASP A 92 -10.55 0.66 -0.35
CA ASP A 92 -11.60 0.25 -1.28
C ASP A 92 -11.29 -1.09 -1.94
N VAL A 93 -10.04 -1.32 -2.35
CA VAL A 93 -9.65 -2.60 -2.95
C VAL A 93 -9.72 -3.74 -1.94
N ALA A 94 -9.37 -3.50 -0.67
CA ALA A 94 -9.54 -4.49 0.40
C ALA A 94 -11.01 -4.88 0.56
N SER A 95 -11.91 -3.89 0.60
CA SER A 95 -13.36 -4.12 0.68
C SER A 95 -13.91 -4.83 -0.55
N PHE A 96 -13.48 -4.43 -1.75
CA PHE A 96 -13.88 -5.08 -3.01
C PHE A 96 -13.48 -6.56 -3.06
N LEU A 97 -12.26 -6.87 -2.60
CA LEU A 97 -11.73 -8.24 -2.57
C LEU A 97 -12.20 -9.04 -1.36
N SER A 98 -12.93 -8.42 -0.42
CA SER A 98 -13.32 -9.03 0.86
C SER A 98 -12.10 -9.52 1.67
N VAL A 99 -10.97 -8.81 1.58
CA VAL A 99 -9.74 -9.10 2.30
C VAL A 99 -9.66 -8.26 3.57
N PRO A 100 -9.25 -8.83 4.72
CA PRO A 100 -9.01 -8.08 5.94
C PRO A 100 -8.08 -6.89 5.73
N TYR A 101 -8.47 -5.73 6.28
CA TYR A 101 -7.71 -4.49 6.19
C TYR A 101 -7.33 -3.99 7.56
N LEU A 102 -6.03 -3.85 7.80
CA LEU A 102 -5.47 -3.42 9.08
C LEU A 102 -4.70 -2.11 8.94
N GLU A 103 -4.98 -1.13 9.80
CA GLU A 103 -4.19 0.09 9.89
C GLU A 103 -3.26 0.06 11.10
N ILE A 104 -1.96 0.21 10.88
CA ILE A 104 -0.95 0.25 11.94
C ILE A 104 -0.02 1.46 11.81
N LYS A 105 0.64 1.82 12.91
CA LYS A 105 1.62 2.91 12.95
C LYS A 105 3.06 2.42 12.81
N ASN A 106 3.33 1.19 13.17
CA ASN A 106 4.69 0.63 13.21
C ASN A 106 4.65 -0.86 12.85
N VAL A 107 5.23 -1.19 11.70
CA VAL A 107 5.36 -2.57 11.20
C VAL A 107 6.23 -3.45 12.10
N ASN A 108 7.20 -2.86 12.80
CA ASN A 108 8.10 -3.56 13.71
C ASN A 108 7.57 -3.63 15.15
N SER A 109 6.28 -3.33 15.38
CA SER A 109 5.70 -3.42 16.71
C SER A 109 5.52 -4.88 17.15
N LYS A 110 5.83 -5.18 18.41
CA LYS A 110 5.63 -6.52 18.98
C LYS A 110 4.18 -7.00 18.85
N TYR A 111 3.22 -6.07 18.93
CA TYR A 111 1.81 -6.38 18.75
C TYR A 111 1.53 -6.92 17.34
N PHE A 112 1.92 -6.17 16.29
CA PHE A 112 1.71 -6.58 14.91
C PHE A 112 2.42 -7.90 14.60
N ILE A 113 3.68 -8.02 15.00
CA ILE A 113 4.48 -9.22 14.76
C ILE A 113 3.83 -10.46 15.40
N LYS A 114 3.47 -10.38 16.69
CA LYS A 114 2.98 -11.54 17.45
C LYS A 114 1.52 -11.86 17.18
N LYS A 115 0.66 -10.83 17.11
CA LYS A 115 -0.81 -10.99 17.06
C LYS A 115 -1.40 -11.01 15.65
N HIS A 116 -0.61 -10.62 14.66
CA HIS A 116 -1.07 -10.66 13.27
C HIS A 116 -0.14 -11.51 12.41
N LEU A 117 1.08 -11.06 12.18
CA LEU A 117 1.94 -11.69 11.19
C LEU A 117 2.29 -13.14 11.52
N LYS A 118 2.57 -13.45 12.80
CA LYS A 118 2.83 -14.85 13.24
C LYS A 118 1.57 -15.72 13.22
N GLU A 119 0.41 -15.18 13.58
CA GLU A 119 -0.86 -15.93 13.58
C GLU A 119 -1.31 -16.26 12.15
N ILE A 120 -1.16 -15.30 11.20
CA ILE A 120 -1.44 -15.51 9.78
C ILE A 120 -0.47 -16.52 9.18
N SER A 121 0.81 -16.49 9.59
CA SER A 121 1.87 -17.33 9.04
C SER A 121 1.87 -17.32 7.51
N PRO A 122 2.12 -16.14 6.88
CA PRO A 122 2.07 -16.02 5.43
C PRO A 122 3.22 -16.76 4.75
N ASP A 123 3.02 -17.15 3.50
CA ASP A 123 4.11 -17.67 2.69
C ASP A 123 5.05 -16.54 2.24
N LEU A 124 4.48 -15.37 1.93
CA LEU A 124 5.22 -14.22 1.39
C LEU A 124 4.65 -12.91 1.92
N VAL A 125 5.52 -11.94 2.19
CA VAL A 125 5.13 -10.54 2.38
C VAL A 125 5.49 -9.74 1.14
N VAL A 126 4.53 -8.97 0.61
CA VAL A 126 4.75 -8.03 -0.50
C VAL A 126 4.62 -6.60 0.01
N SER A 127 5.66 -5.81 -0.16
CA SER A 127 5.69 -4.40 0.22
C SER A 127 5.50 -3.51 -1.00
N TYR A 128 4.50 -2.62 -0.97
CA TYR A 128 4.31 -1.55 -1.95
C TYR A 128 4.53 -0.20 -1.27
N SER A 129 5.63 0.47 -1.58
CA SER A 129 5.91 1.84 -1.07
C SER A 129 5.72 2.01 0.44
N ALA A 130 6.01 0.97 1.22
CA ALA A 130 5.88 1.04 2.68
C ALA A 130 6.87 2.09 3.23
N PRO A 131 6.41 3.06 4.07
CA PRO A 131 7.23 4.18 4.54
C PRO A 131 8.11 3.83 5.73
N GLN A 132 8.42 2.54 5.93
CA GLN A 132 9.21 2.06 7.07
C GLN A 132 10.17 0.96 6.64
N VAL A 133 11.33 0.91 7.28
CA VAL A 133 12.28 -0.20 7.15
C VAL A 133 11.78 -1.39 7.97
N PHE A 134 11.69 -2.56 7.34
CA PHE A 134 11.31 -3.81 8.01
C PHE A 134 12.54 -4.40 8.68
N LYS A 135 12.42 -4.70 9.98
CA LYS A 135 13.47 -5.37 10.75
C LYS A 135 13.43 -6.88 10.51
N GLU A 136 14.52 -7.53 10.85
CA GLU A 136 14.70 -8.98 10.72
C GLU A 136 13.54 -9.80 11.31
N GLU A 137 13.00 -9.36 12.46
CA GLU A 137 11.86 -10.01 13.12
C GLU A 137 10.60 -10.07 12.23
N VAL A 138 10.40 -9.08 11.33
CA VAL A 138 9.29 -9.08 10.35
C VAL A 138 9.65 -9.94 9.15
N LEU A 139 10.90 -9.82 8.66
CA LEU A 139 11.36 -10.47 7.43
C LEU A 139 11.51 -11.99 7.58
N SER A 140 11.74 -12.48 8.81
CA SER A 140 11.94 -13.90 9.11
C SER A 140 10.66 -14.71 9.31
N ILE A 141 9.49 -14.07 9.41
CA ILE A 141 8.23 -14.78 9.64
C ILE A 141 7.69 -15.44 8.37
N PRO A 142 7.61 -14.74 7.21
CA PRO A 142 7.10 -15.36 6.00
C PRO A 142 8.02 -16.49 5.54
N ARG A 143 7.45 -17.64 5.20
CA ARG A 143 8.20 -18.84 4.79
C ARG A 143 9.14 -18.59 3.61
N LEU A 144 8.76 -17.76 2.67
CA LEU A 144 9.52 -17.38 1.47
C LEU A 144 10.18 -16.00 1.60
N GLY A 145 10.07 -15.35 2.78
CA GLY A 145 10.61 -14.01 3.01
C GLY A 145 9.71 -12.89 2.54
N ALA A 146 10.31 -11.77 2.18
CA ALA A 146 9.61 -10.56 1.75
C ALA A 146 10.19 -9.98 0.47
N ILE A 147 9.33 -9.46 -0.39
CA ILE A 147 9.73 -8.71 -1.59
C ILE A 147 9.23 -7.28 -1.49
N ASN A 148 10.02 -6.33 -2.00
CA ASN A 148 9.63 -4.93 -2.08
C ASN A 148 9.50 -4.52 -3.55
N VAL A 149 8.33 -4.00 -3.90
CA VAL A 149 8.11 -3.40 -5.22
C VAL A 149 8.57 -1.95 -5.16
N HIS A 150 9.67 -1.67 -5.85
CA HIS A 150 10.29 -0.35 -5.90
C HIS A 150 10.13 0.29 -7.29
N GLY A 151 9.85 1.60 -7.32
CA GLY A 151 9.54 2.32 -8.57
C GLY A 151 10.74 2.63 -9.45
N SER A 152 11.93 2.10 -9.15
CA SER A 152 13.16 2.36 -9.91
C SER A 152 14.18 1.24 -9.79
N TYR A 153 15.22 1.34 -10.60
CA TYR A 153 16.31 0.37 -10.64
C TYR A 153 17.20 0.47 -9.39
N LEU A 154 17.26 -0.62 -8.62
CA LEU A 154 18.14 -0.74 -7.45
C LEU A 154 19.49 -1.36 -7.87
N PRO A 155 20.59 -1.01 -7.21
CA PRO A 155 20.74 -0.14 -6.01
C PRO A 155 20.89 1.34 -6.31
N ASP A 156 20.90 1.78 -7.56
CA ASP A 156 21.31 3.13 -7.95
C ASP A 156 20.29 4.22 -7.53
N TYR A 157 19.00 3.92 -7.66
CA TYR A 157 17.92 4.87 -7.37
C TYR A 157 17.15 4.49 -6.11
N ARG A 158 17.82 4.56 -4.95
CA ARG A 158 17.23 4.31 -3.63
C ARG A 158 16.44 5.51 -3.12
N GLY A 159 15.49 5.27 -2.24
CA GLY A 159 14.79 6.31 -1.48
C GLY A 159 13.39 6.65 -1.98
N CYS A 160 12.85 7.77 -1.47
CA CYS A 160 11.55 8.27 -1.87
C CYS A 160 11.64 8.98 -3.23
N LEU A 161 10.62 8.78 -4.08
CA LEU A 161 10.55 9.37 -5.42
C LEU A 161 11.76 9.02 -6.33
N PRO A 162 12.12 7.74 -6.42
CA PRO A 162 13.35 7.32 -7.10
C PRO A 162 13.38 7.62 -8.60
N SER A 163 12.22 7.77 -9.23
CA SER A 163 12.09 8.14 -10.65
C SER A 163 12.33 9.65 -10.92
N PHE A 164 12.70 10.40 -9.90
CA PHE A 164 12.98 11.85 -9.99
C PHE A 164 14.47 12.19 -10.04
N TRP A 165 15.34 11.26 -9.72
CA TRP A 165 16.81 11.45 -9.68
C TRP A 165 17.50 10.81 -10.85
#